data_29d495e20fb13d112147065fd78a09c3
#
_entry.id   29d495e20fb13d112147065fd78a09c3
#
_cell.length_a   1.000
_cell.length_b   1.000
_cell.length_c   1.000
_cell.angle_alpha   90.00
_cell.angle_beta   90.00
_cell.angle_gamma   90.00
#
_symmetry.space_group_name_H-M   'P 1'
#
loop_
_entity.id
_entity.type
_entity.pdbx_description
1 polymer ?
#
loop_
_entity_poly.entity_id
_entity_poly.type
_entity_poly.pdbx_seq_one_letter_code
_entity_poly.pdbx_strand_id
1 'polypeptide(L)'
;TDIITNVTNAIAAVSGTYYCKWIFGNDNLVAITGIAGLAATLLGFVLAKPIISKLGIKKTVYFGVLGQAITCVVRCVVPTNFMACTVMSLIGSLVQIPLMCLYGVLLAMAVDYNEWKYDKKLVAVSSGAIGFGSKVGGGLGSIILSVFLAIGAYDATLEVATTSMRYAIYGFSNYLPLVMNLLMFFVFTKFDLEEKLPKMRAEVEARRKGQNN
;
A
#
# COMPACT_ATOMS: atom_id res chain seq x y z
N THR A 1 3.35 -6.17 7.82
CA THR A 1 2.59 -5.23 6.95
C THR A 1 3.52 -4.37 6.11
N ASP A 2 4.55 -3.77 6.69
CA ASP A 2 5.45 -2.83 6.02
C ASP A 2 6.13 -3.43 4.77
N ILE A 3 6.68 -4.63 4.85
CA ILE A 3 7.29 -5.33 3.70
C ILE A 3 6.27 -5.49 2.57
N ILE A 4 5.06 -5.97 2.87
CA ILE A 4 4.00 -6.20 1.86
C ILE A 4 3.65 -4.89 1.15
N THR A 5 3.49 -3.81 1.91
CA THR A 5 3.20 -2.48 1.37
C THR A 5 4.32 -2.00 0.45
N ASN A 6 5.58 -2.15 0.86
CA ASN A 6 6.71 -1.69 0.06
C ASN A 6 6.94 -2.55 -1.20
N VAL A 7 6.68 -3.86 -1.15
CA VAL A 7 6.63 -4.72 -2.35
C VAL A 7 5.59 -4.20 -3.34
N THR A 8 4.37 -3.96 -2.85
CA THR A 8 3.27 -3.46 -3.70
C THR A 8 3.59 -2.10 -4.30
N ASN A 9 4.15 -1.17 -3.51
CA ASN A 9 4.53 0.16 -3.97
C ASN A 9 5.65 0.12 -5.01
N ALA A 10 6.67 -0.72 -4.83
CA ALA A 10 7.76 -0.87 -5.79
C ALA A 10 7.25 -1.34 -7.16
N ILE A 11 6.33 -2.30 -7.17
CA ILE A 11 5.71 -2.80 -8.40
C ILE A 11 4.75 -1.76 -9.00
N ALA A 12 3.94 -1.10 -8.18
CA ALA A 12 3.00 -0.08 -8.63
C ALA A 12 3.70 1.11 -9.32
N ALA A 13 4.88 1.50 -8.83
CA ALA A 13 5.66 2.62 -9.37
C ALA A 13 6.01 2.46 -10.86
N VAL A 14 6.24 1.22 -11.31
CA VAL A 14 6.59 0.93 -12.71
C VAL A 14 5.43 0.35 -13.52
N SER A 15 4.43 -0.20 -12.85
CA SER A 15 3.28 -0.88 -13.45
C SER A 15 2.54 0.00 -14.47
N GLY A 16 2.34 1.27 -14.17
CA GLY A 16 1.66 2.22 -15.04
C GLY A 16 2.35 2.38 -16.41
N THR A 17 3.68 2.46 -16.42
CA THR A 17 4.47 2.59 -17.64
C THR A 17 4.34 1.35 -18.53
N TYR A 18 4.50 0.15 -17.95
CA TYR A 18 4.32 -1.10 -18.71
C TYR A 18 2.89 -1.23 -19.24
N TYR A 19 1.90 -0.83 -18.47
CA TYR A 19 0.50 -0.93 -18.86
C TYR A 19 0.18 0.01 -20.02
N CYS A 20 0.61 1.27 -19.96
CA CYS A 20 0.38 2.25 -21.02
C CYS A 20 1.06 1.83 -22.32
N LYS A 21 2.33 1.42 -22.26
CA LYS A 21 3.08 1.02 -23.44
C LYS A 21 2.55 -0.26 -24.08
N TRP A 22 2.37 -1.33 -23.30
CA TRP A 22 2.20 -2.68 -23.82
C TRP A 22 0.75 -3.16 -23.86
N ILE A 23 -0.14 -2.60 -23.03
CA ILE A 23 -1.55 -2.97 -23.04
C ILE A 23 -2.38 -1.96 -23.83
N PHE A 24 -2.14 -0.67 -23.62
CA PHE A 24 -2.85 0.39 -24.32
C PHE A 24 -2.16 0.85 -25.61
N GLY A 25 -0.90 0.46 -25.83
CA GLY A 25 -0.16 0.76 -27.05
C GLY A 25 0.16 2.25 -27.26
N ASN A 26 0.22 3.04 -26.18
CA ASN A 26 0.47 4.48 -26.28
C ASN A 26 1.24 5.00 -25.05
N ASP A 27 2.52 5.32 -25.26
CA ASP A 27 3.40 5.83 -24.20
C ASP A 27 2.99 7.21 -23.67
N ASN A 28 2.30 8.04 -24.49
CA ASN A 28 1.83 9.34 -24.06
C ASN A 28 0.78 9.28 -22.93
N LEU A 29 0.10 8.16 -22.80
CA LEU A 29 -0.85 7.92 -21.72
C LEU A 29 -0.19 7.90 -20.34
N VAL A 30 1.12 7.64 -20.25
CA VAL A 30 1.88 7.71 -19.00
C VAL A 30 1.83 9.11 -18.40
N ALA A 31 2.02 10.14 -19.25
CA ALA A 31 1.96 11.52 -18.79
C ALA A 31 0.55 11.91 -18.30
N ILE A 32 -0.49 11.51 -19.06
CA ILE A 32 -1.90 11.79 -18.69
C ILE A 32 -2.27 11.10 -17.38
N THR A 33 -1.97 9.81 -17.25
CA THR A 33 -2.25 9.06 -16.03
C THR A 33 -1.42 9.55 -14.85
N GLY A 34 -0.17 10.00 -15.08
CA GLY A 34 0.68 10.59 -14.06
C GLY A 34 0.13 11.91 -13.51
N ILE A 35 -0.28 12.84 -14.38
CA ILE A 35 -0.90 14.11 -13.95
C ILE A 35 -2.21 13.86 -13.21
N ALA A 36 -3.06 12.98 -13.73
CA ALA A 36 -4.29 12.59 -13.07
C ALA A 36 -4.04 11.94 -11.70
N GLY A 37 -3.01 11.09 -11.61
CA GLY A 37 -2.57 10.46 -10.36
C GLY A 37 -2.09 11.48 -9.33
N LEU A 38 -1.34 12.51 -9.74
CA LEU A 38 -0.93 13.60 -8.85
C LEU A 38 -2.15 14.36 -8.31
N ALA A 39 -3.11 14.70 -9.18
CA ALA A 39 -4.35 15.36 -8.76
C ALA A 39 -5.14 14.50 -7.75
N ALA A 40 -5.28 13.20 -8.01
CA ALA A 40 -5.94 12.27 -7.09
C ALA A 40 -5.20 12.17 -5.75
N THR A 41 -3.86 12.17 -5.76
CA THR A 41 -3.04 12.16 -4.55
C THR A 41 -3.26 13.42 -3.72
N LEU A 42 -3.24 14.61 -4.32
CA LEU A 42 -3.50 15.88 -3.63
C LEU A 42 -4.91 15.92 -3.01
N LEU A 43 -5.93 15.50 -3.77
CA LEU A 43 -7.30 15.35 -3.25
C LEU A 43 -7.36 14.35 -2.10
N GLY A 44 -6.64 13.23 -2.21
CA GLY A 44 -6.54 12.23 -1.15
C GLY A 44 -6.00 12.79 0.15
N PHE A 45 -4.97 13.64 0.12
CA PHE A 45 -4.44 14.31 1.31
C PHE A 45 -5.45 15.27 1.94
N VAL A 46 -6.19 16.04 1.13
CA VAL A 46 -7.26 16.93 1.63
C VAL A 46 -8.37 16.12 2.31
N LEU A 47 -8.74 14.98 1.73
CA LEU A 47 -9.79 14.12 2.25
C LEU A 47 -9.33 13.21 3.39
N ALA A 48 -8.02 12.99 3.58
CA ALA A 48 -7.49 12.09 4.60
C ALA A 48 -7.94 12.50 6.02
N LYS A 49 -7.78 13.78 6.36
CA LYS A 49 -8.17 14.29 7.68
C LYS A 49 -9.65 14.07 8.01
N PRO A 50 -10.64 14.47 7.18
CA PRO A 50 -12.05 14.22 7.45
C PRO A 50 -12.43 12.75 7.46
N ILE A 51 -11.77 11.92 6.63
CA ILE A 51 -12.02 10.47 6.62
C ILE A 51 -11.55 9.84 7.92
N ILE A 52 -10.32 10.11 8.35
CA ILE A 52 -9.74 9.56 9.58
C ILE A 52 -10.52 10.02 10.80
N SER A 53 -10.92 11.31 10.86
CA SER A 53 -11.66 11.85 12.00
C SER A 53 -13.06 11.26 12.15
N LYS A 54 -13.73 10.90 11.04
CA LYS A 54 -15.08 10.32 11.06
C LYS A 54 -15.09 8.81 11.27
N LEU A 55 -14.13 8.11 10.66
CA LEU A 55 -14.10 6.64 10.69
C LEU A 55 -13.28 6.07 11.84
N GLY A 56 -12.32 6.83 12.38
CA GLY A 56 -11.32 6.32 13.32
C GLY A 56 -10.23 5.49 12.61
N ILE A 57 -9.24 5.02 13.37
CA ILE A 57 -8.05 4.35 12.81
C ILE A 57 -8.42 3.01 12.17
N LYS A 58 -9.07 2.12 12.92
CA LYS A 58 -9.40 0.75 12.50
C LYS A 58 -10.26 0.74 11.22
N LYS A 59 -11.34 1.53 11.20
CA LYS A 59 -12.23 1.60 10.02
C LYS A 59 -11.55 2.24 8.81
N THR A 60 -10.67 3.23 9.02
CA THR A 60 -9.91 3.83 7.91
C THR A 60 -8.94 2.82 7.28
N VAL A 61 -8.30 1.97 8.09
CA VAL A 61 -7.45 0.89 7.58
C VAL A 61 -8.26 -0.10 6.73
N TYR A 62 -9.43 -0.55 7.22
CA TYR A 62 -10.31 -1.42 6.45
C TYR A 62 -10.81 -0.75 5.17
N PHE A 63 -11.20 0.51 5.24
CA PHE A 63 -11.60 1.30 4.08
C PHE A 63 -10.49 1.37 3.03
N GLY A 64 -9.23 1.63 3.44
CA GLY A 64 -8.08 1.67 2.57
C GLY A 64 -7.81 0.33 1.89
N VAL A 65 -7.71 -0.75 2.67
CA VAL A 65 -7.36 -2.08 2.15
C VAL A 65 -8.48 -2.67 1.28
N LEU A 66 -9.75 -2.59 1.72
CA LEU A 66 -10.88 -3.10 0.95
C LEU A 66 -11.13 -2.28 -0.31
N GLY A 67 -11.06 -0.94 -0.21
CA GLY A 67 -11.20 -0.08 -1.37
C GLY A 67 -10.14 -0.39 -2.44
N GLN A 68 -8.90 -0.57 -2.02
CA GLN A 68 -7.81 -0.96 -2.93
C GLN A 68 -8.03 -2.35 -3.55
N ALA A 69 -8.51 -3.32 -2.76
CA ALA A 69 -8.85 -4.64 -3.28
C ALA A 69 -9.96 -4.58 -4.33
N ILE A 70 -11.01 -3.78 -4.09
CA ILE A 70 -12.11 -3.60 -5.06
C ILE A 70 -11.60 -2.99 -6.36
N THR A 71 -10.76 -1.94 -6.30
CA THR A 71 -10.18 -1.35 -7.52
C THR A 71 -9.33 -2.35 -8.30
N CYS A 72 -8.56 -3.20 -7.61
CA CYS A 72 -7.79 -4.27 -8.25
C CYS A 72 -8.70 -5.31 -8.91
N VAL A 73 -9.80 -5.73 -8.27
CA VAL A 73 -10.76 -6.69 -8.85
C VAL A 73 -11.36 -6.13 -10.13
N VAL A 74 -11.82 -4.87 -10.14
CA VAL A 74 -12.38 -4.27 -11.36
C VAL A 74 -11.34 -4.23 -12.48
N ARG A 75 -10.08 -3.88 -12.19
CA ARG A 75 -8.99 -3.92 -13.17
C ARG A 75 -8.67 -5.32 -13.68
N CYS A 76 -8.87 -6.36 -12.86
CA CYS A 76 -8.73 -7.74 -13.30
C CYS A 76 -9.84 -8.15 -14.28
N VAL A 77 -11.07 -7.64 -14.10
CA VAL A 77 -12.23 -7.97 -14.96
C VAL A 77 -12.16 -7.25 -16.31
N VAL A 78 -11.71 -6.00 -16.33
CA VAL A 78 -11.65 -5.17 -17.56
C VAL A 78 -10.24 -4.65 -17.83
N PRO A 79 -9.24 -5.53 -18.03
CA PRO A 79 -7.84 -5.14 -18.04
C PRO A 79 -7.42 -4.33 -19.27
N THR A 80 -8.19 -4.37 -20.36
CA THR A 80 -7.90 -3.68 -21.63
C THR A 80 -8.61 -2.34 -21.78
N ASN A 81 -9.55 -2.02 -20.91
CA ASN A 81 -10.29 -0.75 -20.98
C ASN A 81 -9.50 0.36 -20.29
N PHE A 82 -8.90 1.26 -21.08
CA PHE A 82 -8.08 2.37 -20.57
C PHE A 82 -8.86 3.25 -19.57
N MET A 83 -10.09 3.64 -19.92
CA MET A 83 -10.88 4.53 -19.07
C MET A 83 -11.20 3.87 -17.71
N ALA A 84 -11.66 2.62 -17.73
CA ALA A 84 -11.95 1.87 -16.51
C ALA A 84 -10.70 1.69 -15.64
N CYS A 85 -9.57 1.28 -16.24
CA CYS A 85 -8.32 1.10 -15.51
C CYS A 85 -7.80 2.42 -14.90
N THR A 86 -7.89 3.53 -15.64
CA THR A 86 -7.45 4.85 -15.17
C THR A 86 -8.33 5.33 -14.03
N VAL A 87 -9.65 5.30 -14.17
CA VAL A 87 -10.58 5.72 -13.12
C VAL A 87 -10.39 4.86 -11.86
N MET A 88 -10.25 3.54 -12.00
CA MET A 88 -9.99 2.67 -10.85
C MET A 88 -8.65 2.94 -10.20
N SER A 89 -7.61 3.29 -10.96
CA SER A 89 -6.31 3.69 -10.40
C SER A 89 -6.41 5.00 -9.61
N LEU A 90 -7.18 5.98 -10.10
CA LEU A 90 -7.41 7.25 -9.40
C LEU A 90 -8.19 7.03 -8.09
N ILE A 91 -9.25 6.22 -8.13
CA ILE A 91 -10.01 5.85 -6.93
C ILE A 91 -9.11 5.11 -5.95
N GLY A 92 -8.28 4.18 -6.43
CA GLY A 92 -7.30 3.46 -5.61
C GLY A 92 -6.34 4.41 -4.90
N SER A 93 -5.80 5.41 -5.61
CA SER A 93 -4.93 6.43 -5.01
C SER A 93 -5.66 7.22 -3.91
N LEU A 94 -6.88 7.68 -4.16
CA LEU A 94 -7.70 8.40 -3.18
C LEU A 94 -7.95 7.59 -1.90
N VAL A 95 -8.23 6.30 -2.05
CA VAL A 95 -8.51 5.40 -0.92
C VAL A 95 -7.25 5.02 -0.15
N GLN A 96 -6.09 4.97 -0.81
CA GLN A 96 -4.81 4.59 -0.21
C GLN A 96 -4.21 5.71 0.66
N ILE A 97 -4.41 6.99 0.31
CA ILE A 97 -3.78 8.12 1.02
C ILE A 97 -4.17 8.20 2.50
N PRO A 98 -5.44 8.09 2.92
CA PRO A 98 -5.80 8.06 4.34
C PRO A 98 -5.10 6.95 5.11
N LEU A 99 -4.93 5.76 4.52
CA LEU A 99 -4.18 4.66 5.11
C LEU A 99 -2.69 5.03 5.26
N MET A 100 -2.09 5.65 4.24
CA MET A 100 -0.70 6.10 4.27
C MET A 100 -0.46 7.14 5.39
N CYS A 101 -1.39 8.06 5.60
CA CYS A 101 -1.33 9.04 6.69
C CYS A 101 -1.36 8.38 8.09
N LEU A 102 -1.93 7.19 8.21
CA LEU A 102 -1.99 6.46 9.49
C LEU A 102 -0.70 5.71 9.83
N TYR A 103 0.27 5.53 8.92
CA TYR A 103 1.49 4.77 9.22
C TYR A 103 2.26 5.31 10.42
N GLY A 104 2.40 6.63 10.52
CA GLY A 104 3.04 7.25 11.68
C GLY A 104 2.29 7.00 13.00
N VAL A 105 0.96 7.01 12.94
CA VAL A 105 0.11 6.72 14.10
C VAL A 105 0.23 5.24 14.51
N LEU A 106 0.20 4.33 13.55
CA LEU A 106 0.35 2.89 13.79
C LEU A 106 1.74 2.56 14.38
N LEU A 107 2.79 3.26 13.92
CA LEU A 107 4.11 3.15 14.50
C LEU A 107 4.12 3.61 15.97
N ALA A 108 3.55 4.78 16.25
CA ALA A 108 3.46 5.30 17.62
C ALA A 108 2.71 4.33 18.55
N MET A 109 1.60 3.75 18.08
CA MET A 109 0.85 2.73 18.81
C MET A 109 1.67 1.47 19.09
N ALA A 110 2.50 1.03 18.13
CA ALA A 110 3.41 -0.10 18.32
C ALA A 110 4.50 0.19 19.35
N VAL A 111 5.02 1.43 19.39
CA VAL A 111 5.99 1.89 20.40
C VAL A 111 5.34 1.93 21.78
N ASP A 112 4.12 2.49 21.89
CA ASP A 112 3.36 2.52 23.15
C ASP A 112 3.07 1.10 23.67
N TYR A 113 2.73 0.17 22.77
CA TYR A 113 2.55 -1.24 23.12
C TYR A 113 3.83 -1.89 23.64
N ASN A 114 4.99 -1.63 23.04
CA ASN A 114 6.27 -2.13 23.51
C ASN A 114 6.64 -1.57 24.90
N GLU A 115 6.39 -0.27 25.13
CA GLU A 115 6.58 0.36 26.43
C GLU A 115 5.69 -0.29 27.49
N TRP A 116 4.42 -0.49 27.20
CA TRP A 116 3.47 -1.12 28.12
C TRP A 116 3.87 -2.56 28.48
N LYS A 117 4.28 -3.36 27.47
CA LYS A 117 4.53 -4.78 27.65
C LYS A 117 5.93 -5.10 28.19
N TYR A 118 6.93 -4.34 27.78
CA TYR A 118 8.35 -4.63 28.06
C TYR A 118 9.06 -3.55 28.87
N ASP A 119 8.34 -2.51 29.30
CA ASP A 119 8.86 -1.35 30.03
C ASP A 119 10.01 -0.63 29.32
N LYS A 120 10.04 -0.71 28.00
CA LYS A 120 11.09 -0.13 27.14
C LYS A 120 10.47 0.61 25.95
N LYS A 121 10.75 1.90 25.87
CA LYS A 121 10.33 2.76 24.75
C LYS A 121 11.32 2.62 23.58
N LEU A 122 11.15 1.58 22.77
CA LEU A 122 12.06 1.21 21.69
C LEU A 122 11.78 1.97 20.38
N VAL A 123 11.79 3.31 20.40
CA VAL A 123 11.49 4.15 19.22
C VAL A 123 12.49 3.88 18.09
N ALA A 124 13.78 3.90 18.39
CA ALA A 124 14.84 3.70 17.38
C ALA A 124 14.78 2.31 16.75
N VAL A 125 14.50 1.27 17.53
CA VAL A 125 14.35 -0.10 17.02
C VAL A 125 13.13 -0.22 16.14
N SER A 126 11.99 0.38 16.52
CA SER A 126 10.76 0.36 15.73
C SER A 126 10.93 1.11 14.40
N SER A 127 11.57 2.27 14.41
CA SER A 127 11.89 3.02 13.19
C SER A 127 12.91 2.29 12.31
N GLY A 128 13.91 1.66 12.91
CA GLY A 128 14.88 0.82 12.21
C GLY A 128 14.22 -0.39 11.53
N ALA A 129 13.26 -1.03 12.20
CA ALA A 129 12.51 -2.14 11.64
C ALA A 129 11.68 -1.72 10.41
N ILE A 130 11.05 -0.53 10.43
CA ILE A 130 10.36 0.03 9.27
C ILE A 130 11.35 0.34 8.13
N GLY A 131 12.48 0.98 8.43
CA GLY A 131 13.51 1.26 7.43
C GLY A 131 14.06 0.00 6.78
N PHE A 132 14.31 -1.04 7.58
CA PHE A 132 14.69 -2.36 7.08
C PHE A 132 13.58 -2.99 6.22
N GLY A 133 12.34 -3.00 6.71
CA GLY A 133 11.17 -3.51 5.97
C GLY A 133 10.96 -2.81 4.63
N SER A 134 11.19 -1.49 4.59
CA SER A 134 11.10 -0.70 3.34
C SER A 134 12.18 -1.11 2.34
N LYS A 135 13.43 -1.27 2.77
CA LYS A 135 14.53 -1.71 1.88
C LYS A 135 14.34 -3.13 1.37
N VAL A 136 13.99 -4.04 2.26
CA VAL A 136 13.72 -5.45 1.91
C VAL A 136 12.48 -5.54 1.00
N GLY A 137 11.40 -4.83 1.34
CA GLY A 137 10.18 -4.83 0.53
C GLY A 137 10.39 -4.26 -0.87
N GLY A 138 11.13 -3.14 -0.99
CA GLY A 138 11.48 -2.57 -2.30
C GLY A 138 12.36 -3.52 -3.13
N GLY A 139 13.37 -4.15 -2.51
CA GLY A 139 14.22 -5.15 -3.18
C GLY A 139 13.43 -6.38 -3.65
N LEU A 140 12.59 -6.93 -2.77
CA LEU A 140 11.72 -8.06 -3.13
C LEU A 140 10.74 -7.69 -4.26
N GLY A 141 10.16 -6.47 -4.23
CA GLY A 141 9.29 -5.98 -5.29
C GLY A 141 9.99 -5.95 -6.66
N SER A 142 11.25 -5.49 -6.70
CA SER A 142 12.06 -5.48 -7.92
C SER A 142 12.39 -6.90 -8.42
N ILE A 143 12.70 -7.83 -7.51
CA ILE A 143 12.95 -9.23 -7.86
C ILE A 143 11.67 -9.87 -8.43
N ILE A 144 10.55 -9.71 -7.76
CA ILE A 144 9.26 -10.26 -8.21
C ILE A 144 8.91 -9.71 -9.59
N LEU A 145 9.07 -8.40 -9.82
CA LEU A 145 8.85 -7.79 -11.12
C LEU A 145 9.74 -8.44 -12.19
N SER A 146 11.03 -8.59 -11.90
CA SER A 146 11.98 -9.21 -12.83
C SER A 146 11.60 -10.65 -13.18
N VAL A 147 11.12 -11.42 -12.20
CA VAL A 147 10.61 -12.79 -12.42
C VAL A 147 9.39 -12.79 -13.34
N PHE A 148 8.42 -11.89 -13.13
CA PHE A 148 7.27 -11.78 -14.03
C PHE A 148 7.67 -11.41 -15.45
N LEU A 149 8.60 -10.48 -15.62
CA LEU A 149 9.10 -10.07 -16.93
C LEU A 149 9.87 -11.22 -17.61
N ALA A 150 10.65 -11.99 -16.87
CA ALA A 150 11.36 -13.15 -17.39
C ALA A 150 10.40 -14.27 -17.85
N ILE A 151 9.38 -14.60 -17.03
CA ILE A 151 8.34 -15.57 -17.37
C ILE A 151 7.55 -15.11 -18.62
N GLY A 152 7.27 -13.81 -18.70
CA GLY A 152 6.60 -13.19 -19.85
C GLY A 152 7.45 -13.13 -21.12
N ALA A 153 8.72 -13.55 -21.07
CA ALA A 153 9.70 -13.37 -22.15
C ALA A 153 9.71 -11.92 -22.66
N TYR A 154 9.88 -10.98 -21.71
CA TYR A 154 9.84 -9.55 -22.00
C TYR A 154 10.95 -9.15 -22.96
N ASP A 155 10.58 -8.55 -24.08
CA ASP A 155 11.49 -7.99 -25.06
C ASP A 155 11.07 -6.55 -25.39
N ALA A 156 11.96 -5.60 -25.07
CA ALA A 156 11.71 -4.18 -25.27
C ALA A 156 11.78 -3.75 -26.74
N THR A 157 12.33 -4.60 -27.63
CA THR A 157 12.53 -4.30 -29.06
C THR A 157 11.29 -4.59 -29.91
N LEU A 158 10.30 -5.29 -29.35
CA LEU A 158 9.06 -5.61 -30.03
C LEU A 158 8.19 -4.35 -30.18
N GLU A 159 7.47 -4.25 -31.29
CA GLU A 159 6.48 -3.18 -31.48
C GLU A 159 5.15 -3.49 -30.77
N VAL A 160 4.82 -4.76 -30.61
CA VAL A 160 3.56 -5.22 -29.99
C VAL A 160 3.86 -6.30 -28.97
N ALA A 161 3.22 -6.22 -27.80
CA ALA A 161 3.37 -7.23 -26.76
C ALA A 161 2.88 -8.60 -27.20
N THR A 162 3.67 -9.64 -26.96
CA THR A 162 3.25 -11.03 -27.11
C THR A 162 2.17 -11.38 -26.08
N THR A 163 1.43 -12.45 -26.34
CA THR A 163 0.39 -12.93 -25.39
C THR A 163 0.98 -13.25 -24.02
N SER A 164 2.14 -13.89 -23.95
CA SER A 164 2.85 -14.21 -22.71
C SER A 164 3.23 -12.94 -21.93
N MET A 165 3.77 -11.94 -22.63
CA MET A 165 4.15 -10.66 -22.06
C MET A 165 2.94 -9.90 -21.49
N ARG A 166 1.79 -9.92 -22.18
CA ARG A 166 0.55 -9.30 -21.70
C ARG A 166 0.06 -9.97 -20.40
N TYR A 167 0.06 -11.30 -20.34
CA TYR A 167 -0.31 -12.02 -19.12
C TYR A 167 0.65 -11.73 -17.96
N ALA A 168 1.94 -11.62 -18.20
CA ALA A 168 2.89 -11.24 -17.17
C ALA A 168 2.62 -9.82 -16.63
N ILE A 169 2.31 -8.86 -17.53
CA ILE A 169 1.94 -7.49 -17.14
C ILE A 169 0.65 -7.48 -16.32
N TYR A 170 -0.39 -8.23 -16.71
CA TYR A 170 -1.60 -8.38 -15.88
C TYR A 170 -1.26 -9.01 -14.52
N GLY A 171 -0.36 -9.98 -14.50
CA GLY A 171 0.10 -10.67 -13.30
C GLY A 171 0.62 -9.70 -12.25
N PHE A 172 1.66 -8.95 -12.57
CA PHE A 172 2.26 -8.04 -11.60
C PHE A 172 1.47 -6.74 -11.38
N SER A 173 0.70 -6.28 -12.37
CA SER A 173 -0.02 -5.01 -12.27
C SER A 173 -1.39 -5.12 -11.59
N ASN A 174 -2.08 -6.25 -11.70
CA ASN A 174 -3.44 -6.42 -11.20
C ASN A 174 -3.55 -7.58 -10.20
N TYR A 175 -3.10 -8.80 -10.56
CA TYR A 175 -3.30 -9.98 -9.71
C TYR A 175 -2.43 -9.94 -8.46
N LEU A 176 -1.16 -9.60 -8.57
CA LEU A 176 -0.26 -9.55 -7.43
C LEU A 176 -0.67 -8.48 -6.39
N PRO A 177 -0.98 -7.22 -6.77
CA PRO A 177 -1.53 -6.25 -5.82
C PRO A 177 -2.82 -6.71 -5.16
N LEU A 178 -3.71 -7.42 -5.87
CA LEU A 178 -4.91 -7.99 -5.29
C LEU A 178 -4.58 -9.00 -4.18
N VAL A 179 -3.67 -9.95 -4.45
CA VAL A 179 -3.23 -10.94 -3.46
C VAL A 179 -2.60 -10.25 -2.26
N MET A 180 -1.73 -9.26 -2.48
CA MET A 180 -1.08 -8.51 -1.40
C MET A 180 -2.08 -7.73 -0.54
N ASN A 181 -3.11 -7.12 -1.15
CA ASN A 181 -4.17 -6.44 -0.41
C ASN A 181 -5.03 -7.42 0.40
N LEU A 182 -5.32 -8.61 -0.11
CA LEU A 182 -6.02 -9.66 0.64
C LEU A 182 -5.19 -10.13 1.84
N LEU A 183 -3.89 -10.34 1.66
CA LEU A 183 -2.97 -10.67 2.76
C LEU A 183 -2.96 -9.55 3.82
N MET A 184 -2.89 -8.29 3.41
CA MET A 184 -2.99 -7.14 4.31
C MET A 184 -4.31 -7.14 5.08
N PHE A 185 -5.43 -7.41 4.42
CA PHE A 185 -6.72 -7.52 5.07
C PHE A 185 -6.71 -8.56 6.19
N PHE A 186 -6.21 -9.77 5.92
CA PHE A 186 -6.12 -10.83 6.94
C PHE A 186 -5.20 -10.44 8.11
N VAL A 187 -4.10 -9.76 7.86
CA VAL A 187 -3.21 -9.28 8.92
C VAL A 187 -3.93 -8.26 9.80
N PHE A 188 -4.66 -7.32 9.19
CA PHE A 188 -5.37 -6.28 9.95
C PHE A 188 -6.62 -6.79 10.68
N THR A 189 -7.20 -7.94 10.31
CA THR A 189 -8.31 -8.54 11.11
C THR A 189 -7.91 -8.88 12.54
N LYS A 190 -6.61 -9.12 12.77
CA LYS A 190 -6.06 -9.41 14.12
C LYS A 190 -5.56 -8.17 14.86
N PHE A 191 -5.80 -6.96 14.31
CA PHE A 191 -5.29 -5.71 14.88
C PHE A 191 -6.28 -5.11 15.87
N ASP A 192 -6.05 -5.33 17.19
CA ASP A 192 -6.91 -4.85 18.29
C ASP A 192 -6.24 -3.75 19.14
N LEU A 193 -5.13 -3.17 18.64
CA LEU A 193 -4.36 -2.20 19.43
C LEU A 193 -5.15 -0.90 19.73
N GLU A 194 -6.02 -0.44 18.84
CA GLU A 194 -6.77 0.80 19.03
C GLU A 194 -7.66 0.72 20.28
N GLU A 195 -8.32 -0.41 20.47
CA GLU A 195 -9.24 -0.61 21.62
C GLU A 195 -8.48 -0.70 22.96
N LYS A 196 -7.24 -1.22 22.93
CA LYS A 196 -6.39 -1.39 24.11
C LYS A 196 -5.56 -0.15 24.46
N LEU A 197 -5.39 0.78 23.52
CA LEU A 197 -4.49 1.92 23.66
C LEU A 197 -4.79 2.83 24.86
N PRO A 198 -6.04 3.22 25.15
CA PRO A 198 -6.33 4.09 26.31
C PRO A 198 -5.92 3.44 27.64
N LYS A 199 -6.22 2.12 27.78
CA LYS A 199 -5.85 1.34 28.96
C LYS A 199 -4.32 1.23 29.11
N MET A 200 -3.62 0.89 28.02
CA MET A 200 -2.17 0.77 28.03
C MET A 200 -1.47 2.08 28.42
N ARG A 201 -1.93 3.22 27.89
CA ARG A 201 -1.37 4.54 28.23
C ARG A 201 -1.61 4.91 29.69
N ALA A 202 -2.80 4.66 30.20
CA ALA A 202 -3.12 4.91 31.62
C ALA A 202 -2.23 4.08 32.56
N GLU A 203 -2.01 2.81 32.25
CA GLU A 203 -1.14 1.93 33.03
C GLU A 203 0.34 2.37 32.99
N VAL A 204 0.86 2.78 31.83
CA VAL A 204 2.23 3.31 31.68
C VAL A 204 2.39 4.61 32.46
N GLU A 205 1.43 5.52 32.39
CA GLU A 205 1.47 6.77 33.19
C GLU A 205 1.44 6.52 34.69
N ALA A 206 0.64 5.55 35.15
CA ALA A 206 0.58 5.18 36.58
C ALA A 206 1.93 4.63 37.06
N ARG A 207 2.60 3.77 36.26
CA ARG A 207 3.95 3.25 36.57
C ARG A 207 4.98 4.38 36.68
N ARG A 208 4.99 5.32 35.72
CA ARG A 208 5.92 6.46 35.73
C ARG A 208 5.75 7.37 36.94
N LYS A 209 4.49 7.61 37.37
CA LYS A 209 4.21 8.38 38.59
C LYS A 209 4.66 7.67 39.85
N GLY A 210 4.53 6.35 39.91
CA GLY A 210 5.01 5.53 41.04
C GLY A 210 6.54 5.40 41.13
N GLN A 211 7.27 5.57 40.04
CA GLN A 211 8.75 5.55 40.02
C GLN A 211 9.38 6.91 40.39
N ASN A 212 8.62 8.01 40.31
CA ASN A 212 9.09 9.37 40.63
C ASN A 212 8.77 9.81 42.08
N ASN A 213 8.13 8.96 42.87
CA ASN A 213 7.91 9.09 44.32
C ASN A 213 8.80 8.11 45.09
#